data_d9b2c3f093d8f949481dd2066cdba1a6
#
_entry.id   d9b2c3f093d8f949481dd2066cdba1a6
#
_cell.length_a   1.000
_cell.length_b   1.000
_cell.length_c   1.000
_cell.angle_alpha   90.00
_cell.angle_beta   90.00
_cell.angle_gamma   90.00
#
_symmetry.space_group_name_H-M   'P 1'
#
loop_
_entity.id
_entity.type
_entity.pdbx_description
1 polymer ?
#
loop_
_entity_poly.entity_id
_entity_poly.type
_entity_poly.pdbx_seq_one_letter_code
_entity_poly.pdbx_strand_id
1 'polypeptide(L)'
;GFQRSEFLLEHGFCDAVVPRGEVALTVGELLALHEGHAPGLGAPHEIVHTGRRGKKLGHLFKRSAAPKTALEIVKQTRSADRATAGEMISLGLDGFVELHGDRYFGDDAAVVAGIGWKDGRPVTVIAIERGTTTKERMRRNFGMAHPEGYRKARRLMRQAEKFGRPVLCLVDTS
;
A
#
# COMPACT_ATOMS: atom_id res chain seq x y z
N GLY A 1 2.61 -23.95 15.15
CA GLY A 1 1.98 -23.38 14.98
C GLY A 1 0.75 -22.65 14.49
N PHE A 2 -0.32 -23.35 14.05
CA PHE A 2 -1.52 -22.72 13.49
C PHE A 2 -2.33 -21.85 14.50
N GLN A 3 -2.02 -21.88 15.78
CA GLN A 3 -2.64 -21.06 16.81
C GLN A 3 -1.93 -19.72 17.07
N ARG A 4 -0.88 -19.39 16.32
CA ARG A 4 -0.17 -18.11 16.48
C ARG A 4 -0.75 -17.07 15.54
N SER A 5 -0.79 -15.81 15.99
CA SER A 5 -1.28 -14.67 15.21
C SER A 5 -0.46 -14.46 13.93
N GLU A 6 0.84 -14.69 13.99
CA GLU A 6 1.73 -14.59 12.83
C GLU A 6 1.37 -15.63 11.74
N PHE A 7 0.98 -16.84 12.16
CA PHE A 7 0.47 -17.85 11.23
C PHE A 7 -0.81 -17.39 10.52
N LEU A 8 -1.73 -16.77 11.25
CA LEU A 8 -2.97 -16.24 10.67
C LEU A 8 -2.70 -15.09 9.69
N LEU A 9 -1.72 -14.24 9.97
CA LEU A 9 -1.30 -13.17 9.07
C LEU A 9 -0.66 -13.74 7.80
N GLU A 10 0.29 -14.66 7.94
CA GLU A 10 0.99 -15.32 6.82
C GLU A 10 0.01 -16.06 5.89
N HIS A 11 -1.01 -16.70 6.47
CA HIS A 11 -2.05 -17.40 5.71
C HIS A 11 -3.24 -16.51 5.32
N GLY A 12 -3.10 -15.20 5.46
CA GLY A 12 -4.07 -14.23 4.95
C GLY A 12 -5.40 -14.14 5.70
N PHE A 13 -5.51 -14.71 6.89
CA PHE A 13 -6.76 -14.72 7.65
C PHE A 13 -7.02 -13.45 8.46
N CYS A 14 -6.00 -12.64 8.75
CA CYS A 14 -6.15 -11.37 9.44
C CYS A 14 -5.41 -10.24 8.70
N ASP A 15 -5.76 -9.00 9.01
CA ASP A 15 -5.18 -7.81 8.38
C ASP A 15 -3.87 -7.38 9.02
N ALA A 16 -3.74 -7.57 10.34
CA ALA A 16 -2.54 -7.20 11.08
C ALA A 16 -2.42 -8.01 12.38
N VAL A 17 -1.20 -8.06 12.91
CA VAL A 17 -0.91 -8.50 14.26
C VAL A 17 -0.44 -7.29 15.04
N VAL A 18 -1.20 -6.91 16.05
CA VAL A 18 -0.99 -5.67 16.81
C VAL A 18 -0.65 -5.99 18.25
N PRO A 19 0.41 -5.40 18.85
CA PRO A 19 0.69 -5.51 20.27
C PRO A 19 -0.51 -5.08 21.11
N ARG A 20 -0.74 -5.76 22.24
CA ARG A 20 -1.92 -5.52 23.09
C ARG A 20 -2.09 -4.04 23.49
N GLY A 21 -0.99 -3.33 23.77
CA GLY A 21 -1.00 -1.92 24.16
C GLY A 21 -1.46 -0.97 23.04
N GLU A 22 -1.38 -1.40 21.78
CA GLU A 22 -1.69 -0.60 20.61
C GLU A 22 -3.07 -0.92 20.01
N VAL A 23 -3.74 -1.98 20.49
CA VAL A 23 -5.02 -2.45 19.92
C VAL A 23 -6.08 -1.36 19.93
N ALA A 24 -6.27 -0.66 21.05
CA ALA A 24 -7.30 0.37 21.18
C ALA A 24 -7.08 1.50 20.17
N LEU A 25 -5.84 1.89 19.97
CA LEU A 25 -5.44 2.96 19.05
C LEU A 25 -5.63 2.53 17.60
N THR A 26 -5.14 1.35 17.22
CA THR A 26 -5.31 0.78 15.88
C THR A 26 -6.79 0.59 15.52
N VAL A 27 -7.59 0.10 16.47
CA VAL A 27 -9.05 -0.04 16.27
C VAL A 27 -9.70 1.33 16.11
N GLY A 28 -9.33 2.31 16.93
CA GLY A 28 -9.82 3.70 16.82
C GLY A 28 -9.52 4.31 15.47
N GLU A 29 -8.30 4.14 14.96
CA GLU A 29 -7.89 4.60 13.63
C GLU A 29 -8.69 3.92 12.51
N LEU A 30 -8.84 2.60 12.57
CA LEU A 30 -9.65 1.86 11.60
C LEU A 30 -11.12 2.27 11.62
N LEU A 31 -11.70 2.50 12.80
CA LEU A 31 -13.08 2.99 12.91
C LEU A 31 -13.23 4.37 12.28
N ALA A 32 -12.33 5.31 12.60
CA ALA A 32 -12.33 6.64 12.00
C ALA A 32 -12.26 6.60 10.47
N LEU A 33 -11.37 5.75 9.92
CA LEU A 33 -11.25 5.51 8.48
C LEU A 33 -12.52 4.93 7.83
N HIS A 34 -13.30 4.17 8.61
CA HIS A 34 -14.57 3.59 8.12
C HIS A 34 -15.74 4.55 8.26
N GLU A 35 -15.77 5.39 9.30
CA GLU A 35 -16.80 6.42 9.52
C GLU A 35 -16.62 7.64 8.63
N GLY A 36 -15.44 7.81 8.04
CA GLY A 36 -15.15 8.96 7.19
C GLY A 36 -14.85 10.27 7.94
N HIS A 37 -14.70 10.18 9.25
CA HIS A 37 -14.34 11.32 10.10
C HIS A 37 -12.85 11.25 10.43
N ALA A 38 -12.09 12.23 9.95
CA ALA A 38 -10.70 12.35 10.38
C ALA A 38 -10.66 12.54 11.89
N PRO A 39 -9.95 11.70 12.66
CA PRO A 39 -9.73 11.97 14.06
C PRO A 39 -9.07 13.34 14.17
N GLY A 40 -9.53 14.16 15.08
CA GLY A 40 -8.82 15.42 15.40
C GLY A 40 -7.37 15.06 15.61
N LEU A 41 -6.50 15.60 14.77
CA LEU A 41 -5.09 15.22 14.56
C LEU A 41 -4.33 14.96 15.87
N GLY A 42 -4.50 13.79 16.45
CA GLY A 42 -3.53 13.19 17.33
C GLY A 42 -2.38 12.70 16.44
N ALA A 43 -1.15 12.91 16.88
CA ALA A 43 0.05 12.67 16.12
C ALA A 43 0.00 11.35 15.31
N PRO A 44 0.42 11.37 14.04
CA PRO A 44 0.42 10.18 13.21
C PRO A 44 1.27 9.10 13.86
N HIS A 45 0.69 7.92 14.04
CA HIS A 45 1.48 6.73 14.37
C HIS A 45 2.56 6.58 13.30
N GLU A 46 3.78 6.40 13.76
CA GLU A 46 4.93 6.16 12.91
C GLU A 46 4.73 4.78 12.23
N ILE A 47 4.06 4.80 11.07
CA ILE A 47 4.08 3.66 10.17
C ILE A 47 5.54 3.48 9.79
N VAL A 48 6.11 2.34 10.10
CA VAL A 48 7.49 2.00 9.74
C VAL A 48 7.63 2.04 8.23
N HIS A 49 7.85 3.23 7.72
CA HIS A 49 8.20 3.44 6.32
C HIS A 49 9.66 3.05 6.13
N THR A 50 9.90 1.88 5.60
CA THR A 50 11.20 1.54 5.03
C THR A 50 11.39 2.28 3.70
N GLY A 51 11.35 3.59 3.74
CA GLY A 51 11.51 4.44 2.56
C GLY A 51 12.39 5.64 2.83
N ARG A 52 13.35 5.89 1.98
CA ARG A 52 14.22 7.08 1.98
C ARG A 52 13.38 8.35 2.03
N ARG A 53 13.58 9.15 3.08
CA ARG A 53 13.01 10.49 3.24
C ARG A 53 13.28 11.36 2.02
N GLY A 54 12.19 11.77 1.32
CA GLY A 54 12.11 13.10 0.76
C GLY A 54 12.84 13.41 -0.53
N LYS A 55 12.43 12.81 -1.66
CA LYS A 55 12.48 13.54 -2.94
C LYS A 55 11.11 14.21 -3.13
N LYS A 56 11.09 15.54 -3.24
CA LYS A 56 9.87 16.32 -3.42
C LYS A 56 9.06 15.78 -4.61
N LEU A 57 7.76 15.59 -4.41
CA LEU A 57 6.77 15.09 -5.38
C LEU A 57 6.85 15.79 -6.76
N GLY A 58 7.40 16.99 -6.83
CA GLY A 58 7.58 17.75 -8.08
C GLY A 58 8.45 17.06 -9.14
N HIS A 59 9.29 16.07 -8.77
CA HIS A 59 10.04 15.28 -9.75
C HIS A 59 9.20 14.16 -10.41
N LEU A 60 8.15 13.69 -9.74
CA LEU A 60 7.28 12.62 -10.23
C LEU A 60 6.42 13.03 -11.44
N PHE A 61 6.14 14.33 -11.56
CA PHE A 61 5.22 14.85 -12.60
C PHE A 61 5.89 15.75 -13.64
N LYS A 62 7.24 15.80 -13.71
CA LYS A 62 7.91 16.49 -14.81
C LYS A 62 7.62 15.74 -16.12
N ARG A 63 6.67 16.24 -16.88
CA ARG A 63 6.51 15.84 -18.29
C ARG A 63 7.76 16.23 -19.04
N SER A 64 8.48 15.25 -19.58
CA SER A 64 9.54 15.52 -20.55
C SER A 64 8.91 16.18 -21.77
N ALA A 65 9.41 17.35 -22.18
CA ALA A 65 8.87 18.11 -23.30
C ALA A 65 9.19 17.48 -24.68
N ALA A 66 10.14 16.54 -24.74
CA ALA A 66 10.57 15.89 -26.00
C ALA A 66 9.99 14.48 -26.13
N PRO A 67 9.58 14.04 -27.32
CA PRO A 67 9.19 12.68 -27.58
C PRO A 67 10.38 11.74 -27.36
N LYS A 68 10.16 10.66 -26.58
CA LYS A 68 11.17 9.64 -26.29
C LYS A 68 11.05 8.49 -27.25
N THR A 69 12.17 7.90 -27.60
CA THR A 69 12.22 6.63 -28.37
C THR A 69 11.69 5.48 -27.50
N ALA A 70 11.22 4.41 -28.11
CA ALA A 70 10.75 3.22 -27.40
C ALA A 70 11.83 2.64 -26.45
N LEU A 71 13.11 2.67 -26.89
CA LEU A 71 14.23 2.21 -26.06
C LEU A 71 14.44 3.09 -24.80
N GLU A 72 14.32 4.40 -24.94
CA GLU A 72 14.42 5.33 -23.80
C GLU A 72 13.27 5.12 -22.81
N ILE A 73 12.06 4.87 -23.30
CA ILE A 73 10.91 4.55 -22.47
C ILE A 73 11.18 3.25 -21.69
N VAL A 74 11.64 2.19 -22.36
CA VAL A 74 11.96 0.91 -21.69
C VAL A 74 13.09 1.09 -20.67
N LYS A 75 14.13 1.85 -20.97
CA LYS A 75 15.19 2.16 -20.00
C LYS A 75 14.65 2.93 -18.80
N GLN A 76 13.76 3.90 -19.02
CA GLN A 76 13.15 4.68 -17.96
C GLN A 76 12.24 3.82 -17.06
N THR A 77 11.45 2.90 -17.62
CA THR A 77 10.60 2.00 -16.83
C THR A 77 11.41 1.04 -15.94
N ARG A 78 12.67 0.79 -16.28
CA ARG A 78 13.61 -0.06 -15.53
C ARG A 78 14.55 0.73 -14.61
N SER A 79 14.48 2.06 -14.63
CA SER A 79 15.33 2.90 -13.79
C SER A 79 15.08 2.65 -12.30
N ALA A 80 16.17 2.64 -11.51
CA ALA A 80 16.11 2.55 -10.06
C ALA A 80 15.58 3.84 -9.40
N ASP A 81 15.59 4.96 -10.15
CA ASP A 81 15.16 6.28 -9.67
C ASP A 81 13.64 6.50 -9.79
N ARG A 82 12.90 5.50 -10.26
CA ARG A 82 11.44 5.58 -10.29
C ARG A 82 10.87 5.54 -8.88
N ALA A 83 9.83 6.35 -8.66
CA ALA A 83 9.07 6.27 -7.42
C ALA A 83 8.40 4.89 -7.30
N THR A 84 8.49 4.31 -6.11
CA THR A 84 7.77 3.10 -5.76
C THR A 84 6.35 3.42 -5.29
N ALA A 85 5.50 2.41 -5.23
CA ALA A 85 4.16 2.56 -4.67
C ALA A 85 4.21 3.02 -3.19
N GLY A 86 5.13 2.46 -2.40
CA GLY A 86 5.35 2.88 -1.02
C GLY A 86 5.74 4.35 -0.89
N GLU A 87 6.63 4.86 -1.77
CA GLU A 87 6.97 6.29 -1.80
C GLU A 87 5.78 7.15 -2.20
N MET A 88 4.96 6.74 -3.17
CA MET A 88 3.77 7.47 -3.58
C MET A 88 2.73 7.54 -2.46
N ILE A 89 2.51 6.42 -1.75
CA ILE A 89 1.61 6.35 -0.60
C ILE A 89 2.10 7.28 0.51
N SER A 90 3.38 7.19 0.89
CA SER A 90 3.95 7.98 1.99
C SER A 90 3.96 9.49 1.73
N LEU A 91 4.05 9.90 0.47
CA LEU A 91 4.05 11.31 0.07
C LEU A 91 2.64 11.85 -0.24
N GLY A 92 1.72 10.96 -0.60
CA GLY A 92 0.39 11.33 -1.07
C GLY A 92 -0.72 11.23 -0.03
N LEU A 93 -0.48 10.53 1.09
CA LEU A 93 -1.48 10.30 2.13
C LEU A 93 -1.01 10.83 3.49
N ASP A 94 -1.95 11.30 4.29
CA ASP A 94 -1.73 11.81 5.66
C ASP A 94 -1.82 10.69 6.72
N GLY A 95 -1.53 9.49 6.37
CA GLY A 95 -1.59 8.28 7.17
C GLY A 95 -2.11 7.12 6.31
N PHE A 96 -1.60 5.93 6.58
CA PHE A 96 -1.96 4.74 5.82
C PHE A 96 -1.88 3.50 6.70
N VAL A 97 -2.97 2.76 6.75
CA VAL A 97 -3.05 1.46 7.43
C VAL A 97 -3.04 0.38 6.36
N GLU A 98 -1.96 -0.38 6.29
CA GLU A 98 -1.85 -1.51 5.38
C GLU A 98 -2.73 -2.66 5.89
N LEU A 99 -3.49 -3.27 4.99
CA LEU A 99 -4.37 -4.40 5.26
C LEU A 99 -3.89 -5.61 4.46
N HIS A 100 -3.73 -6.73 5.16
CA HIS A 100 -3.15 -7.94 4.62
C HIS A 100 -4.17 -9.04 4.35
N GLY A 101 -3.75 -10.01 3.54
CA GLY A 101 -4.44 -11.28 3.36
C GLY A 101 -5.64 -11.27 2.43
N ASP A 102 -5.83 -12.41 1.79
CA ASP A 102 -6.91 -12.65 0.83
C ASP A 102 -8.15 -13.33 1.45
N ARG A 103 -8.06 -13.81 2.70
CA ARG A 103 -9.07 -14.59 3.45
C ARG A 103 -9.26 -16.02 2.95
N TYR A 104 -8.34 -16.52 2.09
CA TYR A 104 -8.45 -17.87 1.53
C TYR A 104 -7.17 -18.69 1.66
N PHE A 105 -6.02 -18.10 1.33
CA PHE A 105 -4.78 -18.83 1.20
C PHE A 105 -3.58 -18.11 1.80
N GLY A 106 -3.41 -16.82 1.53
CA GLY A 106 -2.21 -16.11 1.97
C GLY A 106 -2.27 -14.61 1.75
N ASP A 107 -1.11 -14.00 1.94
CA ASP A 107 -0.87 -12.61 1.57
C ASP A 107 0.14 -12.54 0.41
N ASP A 108 0.06 -11.49 -0.40
CA ASP A 108 0.98 -11.24 -1.50
C ASP A 108 1.73 -9.93 -1.27
N ALA A 109 3.04 -10.04 -1.10
CA ALA A 109 3.91 -8.88 -0.91
C ALA A 109 4.04 -7.98 -2.15
N ALA A 110 3.69 -8.47 -3.34
CA ALA A 110 3.68 -7.66 -4.56
C ALA A 110 2.50 -6.66 -4.59
N VAL A 111 1.46 -6.90 -3.80
CA VAL A 111 0.30 -6.01 -3.71
C VAL A 111 0.26 -5.36 -2.32
N VAL A 112 0.56 -4.06 -2.27
CA VAL A 112 0.35 -3.22 -1.08
C VAL A 112 -1.05 -2.65 -1.16
N ALA A 113 -1.87 -2.90 -0.16
CA ALA A 113 -3.24 -2.43 -0.16
C ALA A 113 -3.69 -2.04 1.26
N GLY A 114 -4.51 -0.99 1.36
CA GLY A 114 -4.94 -0.48 2.66
C GLY A 114 -5.82 0.75 2.55
N ILE A 115 -5.97 1.45 3.65
CA ILE A 115 -6.79 2.66 3.75
C ILE A 115 -5.94 3.78 4.33
N GLY A 116 -6.06 4.97 3.77
CA GLY A 116 -5.36 6.16 4.28
C GLY A 116 -6.20 7.41 4.14
N TRP A 117 -5.71 8.50 4.71
CA TRP A 117 -6.32 9.82 4.62
C TRP A 117 -5.75 10.61 3.45
N LYS A 118 -6.62 11.22 2.66
CA LYS A 118 -6.24 12.19 1.63
C LYS A 118 -7.13 13.42 1.73
N ASP A 119 -6.51 14.54 2.09
CA ASP A 119 -7.22 15.82 2.27
C ASP A 119 -8.47 15.67 3.18
N GLY A 120 -8.30 14.97 4.32
CA GLY A 120 -9.34 14.72 5.32
C GLY A 120 -10.40 13.69 4.93
N ARG A 121 -10.24 12.97 3.80
CA ARG A 121 -11.16 11.93 3.34
C ARG A 121 -10.46 10.56 3.30
N PRO A 122 -11.14 9.50 3.73
CA PRO A 122 -10.56 8.16 3.65
C PRO A 122 -10.56 7.66 2.19
N VAL A 123 -9.43 7.09 1.78
CA VAL A 123 -9.20 6.53 0.44
C VAL A 123 -8.67 5.12 0.58
N THR A 124 -9.22 4.17 -0.16
CA THR A 124 -8.64 2.84 -0.29
C THR A 124 -7.57 2.87 -1.37
N VAL A 125 -6.38 2.37 -1.06
CA VAL A 125 -5.26 2.28 -2.00
C VAL A 125 -4.98 0.82 -2.32
N ILE A 126 -4.76 0.53 -3.60
CA ILE A 126 -4.31 -0.77 -4.10
C ILE A 126 -3.15 -0.51 -5.04
N ALA A 127 -1.98 -1.03 -4.69
CA ALA A 127 -0.75 -0.68 -5.39
C ALA A 127 0.09 -1.92 -5.72
N ILE A 128 0.66 -1.96 -6.91
CA ILE A 128 1.71 -2.91 -7.26
C ILE A 128 3.04 -2.34 -6.74
N GLU A 129 3.74 -3.12 -5.91
CA GLU A 129 5.03 -2.74 -5.35
C GLU A 129 6.12 -3.70 -5.82
N ARG A 130 7.14 -3.15 -6.48
CA ARG A 130 8.26 -3.93 -7.04
C ARG A 130 9.46 -4.01 -6.11
N GLY A 131 9.56 -3.10 -5.15
CA GLY A 131 10.72 -2.95 -4.30
C GLY A 131 11.89 -2.22 -4.98
N THR A 132 12.79 -1.70 -4.15
CA THR A 132 13.97 -0.92 -4.57
C THR A 132 15.24 -1.75 -4.65
N THR A 133 15.45 -2.63 -3.67
CA THR A 133 16.61 -3.51 -3.60
C THR A 133 16.36 -4.85 -4.27
N THR A 134 17.42 -5.56 -4.65
CA THR A 134 17.30 -6.93 -5.22
C THR A 134 16.54 -7.87 -4.28
N LYS A 135 16.83 -7.80 -2.98
CA LYS A 135 16.16 -8.63 -1.96
C LYS A 135 14.66 -8.33 -1.89
N GLU A 136 14.27 -7.05 -1.89
CA GLU A 136 12.87 -6.64 -1.91
C GLU A 136 12.17 -7.06 -3.19
N ARG A 137 12.82 -6.88 -4.35
CA ARG A 137 12.27 -7.32 -5.64
C ARG A 137 11.99 -8.80 -5.68
N MET A 138 12.91 -9.62 -5.17
CA MET A 138 12.69 -11.07 -5.06
C MET A 138 11.51 -11.39 -4.14
N ARG A 139 11.43 -10.76 -2.96
CA ARG A 139 10.33 -10.94 -1.99
C ARG A 139 8.96 -10.54 -2.60
N ARG A 140 8.95 -9.52 -3.43
CA ARG A 140 7.77 -8.98 -4.09
C ARG A 140 7.55 -9.55 -5.50
N ASN A 141 8.18 -10.68 -5.80
CA ASN A 141 8.10 -11.34 -7.10
C ASN A 141 8.23 -10.35 -8.28
N PHE A 142 9.12 -9.34 -8.15
CA PHE A 142 9.35 -8.27 -9.14
C PHE A 142 8.09 -7.46 -9.51
N GLY A 143 7.10 -7.39 -8.63
CA GLY A 143 5.81 -6.75 -8.87
C GLY A 143 4.83 -7.60 -9.68
N MET A 144 5.12 -8.88 -9.85
CA MET A 144 4.20 -9.84 -10.48
C MET A 144 3.31 -10.44 -9.40
N ALA A 145 2.07 -9.97 -9.33
CA ALA A 145 1.11 -10.40 -8.32
C ALA A 145 0.70 -11.87 -8.50
N HIS A 146 0.65 -12.59 -7.39
CA HIS A 146 0.06 -13.91 -7.29
C HIS A 146 -1.48 -13.84 -7.19
N PRO A 147 -2.20 -14.95 -7.33
CA PRO A 147 -3.67 -14.97 -7.18
C PRO A 147 -4.18 -14.36 -5.87
N GLU A 148 -3.40 -14.51 -4.78
CA GLU A 148 -3.69 -13.94 -3.47
C GLU A 148 -3.71 -12.41 -3.51
N GLY A 149 -2.81 -11.79 -4.25
CA GLY A 149 -2.76 -10.35 -4.43
C GLY A 149 -4.01 -9.80 -5.12
N TYR A 150 -4.48 -10.46 -6.16
CA TYR A 150 -5.73 -10.09 -6.84
C TYR A 150 -6.96 -10.29 -5.94
N ARG A 151 -7.00 -11.37 -5.14
CA ARG A 151 -8.09 -11.60 -4.18
C ARG A 151 -8.07 -10.57 -3.05
N LYS A 152 -6.90 -10.19 -2.53
CA LYS A 152 -6.72 -9.09 -1.58
C LYS A 152 -7.25 -7.78 -2.17
N ALA A 153 -6.84 -7.42 -3.37
CA ALA A 153 -7.30 -6.22 -4.07
C ALA A 153 -8.84 -6.20 -4.20
N ARG A 154 -9.43 -7.29 -4.71
CA ARG A 154 -10.90 -7.44 -4.84
C ARG A 154 -11.63 -7.31 -3.49
N ARG A 155 -11.09 -7.89 -2.43
CA ARG A 155 -11.65 -7.79 -1.08
C ARG A 155 -11.72 -6.34 -0.62
N LEU A 156 -10.63 -5.59 -0.79
CA LEU A 156 -10.57 -4.18 -0.39
C LEU A 156 -11.41 -3.26 -1.29
N MET A 157 -11.55 -3.56 -2.59
CA MET A 157 -12.48 -2.86 -3.47
C MET A 157 -13.93 -3.03 -2.98
N ARG A 158 -14.35 -4.24 -2.61
CA ARG A 158 -15.68 -4.50 -2.04
C ARG A 158 -15.88 -3.81 -0.68
N GLN A 159 -14.83 -3.75 0.14
CA GLN A 159 -14.87 -2.99 1.38
C GLN A 159 -15.02 -1.48 1.10
N ALA A 160 -14.29 -0.96 0.10
CA ALA A 160 -14.40 0.44 -0.30
C ALA A 160 -15.81 0.78 -0.78
N GLU A 161 -16.39 -0.08 -1.61
CA GLU A 161 -17.79 0.06 -2.07
C GLU A 161 -18.78 0.10 -0.89
N LYS A 162 -18.65 -0.85 0.06
CA LYS A 162 -19.50 -0.90 1.26
C LYS A 162 -19.46 0.37 2.10
N PHE A 163 -18.32 1.01 2.21
CA PHE A 163 -18.10 2.21 3.03
C PHE A 163 -18.05 3.52 2.22
N GLY A 164 -18.36 3.47 0.92
CA GLY A 164 -18.41 4.64 0.05
C GLY A 164 -17.07 5.34 -0.14
N ARG A 165 -15.94 4.62 -0.03
CA ARG A 165 -14.60 5.19 -0.21
C ARG A 165 -14.15 5.14 -1.67
N PRO A 166 -13.50 6.19 -2.18
CA PRO A 166 -12.82 6.12 -3.47
C PRO A 166 -11.66 5.12 -3.43
N VAL A 167 -11.36 4.53 -4.59
CA VAL A 167 -10.23 3.59 -4.75
C VAL A 167 -9.18 4.23 -5.64
N LEU A 168 -7.95 4.30 -5.13
CA LEU A 168 -6.76 4.70 -5.86
C LEU A 168 -5.95 3.44 -6.23
N CYS A 169 -5.80 3.19 -7.52
CA CYS A 169 -4.96 2.10 -8.03
C CYS A 169 -3.64 2.66 -8.56
N LEU A 170 -2.52 2.15 -8.02
CA LEU A 170 -1.17 2.43 -8.51
C LEU A 170 -0.66 1.17 -9.23
N VAL A 171 -0.63 1.23 -10.56
CA VAL A 171 -0.29 0.07 -11.39
C VAL A 171 1.13 0.22 -11.91
N ASP A 172 2.00 -0.72 -11.55
CA ASP A 172 3.39 -0.81 -12.01
C ASP A 172 3.73 -2.26 -12.37
N THR A 173 3.17 -2.73 -13.46
CA THR A 173 3.41 -4.09 -13.98
C THR A 173 4.66 -4.14 -14.86
N SER A 174 5.24 -5.34 -14.96
CA SER A 174 6.36 -5.62 -15.87
C SER A 174 5.91 -5.63 -17.32
#